data_8d04c69a4e84a5a1614f69377c9a9677
#
_entry.id   8d04c69a4e84a5a1614f69377c9a9677
#
_cell.length_a   1.000
_cell.length_b   1.000
_cell.length_c   1.000
_cell.angle_alpha   90.00
_cell.angle_beta   90.00
_cell.angle_gamma   90.00
#
_symmetry.space_group_name_H-M   'P 1'
#
loop_
_entity.id
_entity.type
_entity.pdbx_description
1 polymer ?
#
loop_
_entity_poly.entity_id
_entity_poly.type
_entity_poly.pdbx_seq_one_letter_code
_entity_poly.pdbx_strand_id
1 'polypeptide(L)'
;MKNKVLIVGLGQIGLQYDLHLAQDSFTYTHSRAFSKHKDFDLIAAVDNNKEQRDEFSQKYSLPAYDDLSEALKIHNPDVVVIATSTQTHAEILSIVLKLSTPKIVLCEKPLSYHLHEAQEMVDLCKNKGVDLYVNYMYRSDIGAIEVKNWLDSNNLDVGVKGVCWYSKGFIHNGSHFFNLLEYWLGSMRKFNLININKARNSDNDYEPDVEIEFEKGKIVFISAWEEAFSHYTVEL
;
A
#
# COMPACT_ATOMS: atom_id res chain seq x y z
N MET A 1 13.84 -9.47 21.29
CA MET A 1 12.37 -9.38 21.42
C MET A 1 11.80 -9.13 20.03
N LYS A 2 10.67 -9.73 19.68
CA LYS A 2 9.95 -9.44 18.43
C LYS A 2 9.24 -8.10 18.52
N ASN A 3 9.04 -7.44 17.37
CA ASN A 3 8.26 -6.20 17.33
C ASN A 3 6.76 -6.53 17.40
N LYS A 4 6.04 -5.89 18.31
CA LYS A 4 4.60 -6.05 18.51
C LYS A 4 3.82 -5.34 17.40
N VAL A 5 2.92 -6.05 16.72
CA VAL A 5 2.14 -5.54 15.60
C VAL A 5 0.65 -5.48 15.92
N LEU A 6 0.05 -4.31 15.74
CA LEU A 6 -1.39 -4.08 15.77
C LEU A 6 -1.89 -3.81 14.34
N ILE A 7 -2.95 -4.52 13.91
CA ILE A 7 -3.58 -4.29 12.60
C ILE A 7 -4.88 -3.50 12.80
N VAL A 8 -5.05 -2.44 12.03
CA VAL A 8 -6.27 -1.61 11.99
C VAL A 8 -6.91 -1.78 10.62
N GLY A 9 -8.08 -2.42 10.60
CA GLY A 9 -8.79 -2.83 9.39
C GLY A 9 -8.60 -4.31 9.07
N LEU A 10 -9.69 -5.07 9.16
CA LEU A 10 -9.76 -6.51 8.91
C LEU A 10 -10.52 -6.83 7.61
N GLY A 11 -10.57 -5.87 6.69
CA GLY A 11 -11.13 -6.05 5.36
C GLY A 11 -10.30 -7.00 4.49
N GLN A 12 -10.44 -6.88 3.15
CA GLN A 12 -9.81 -7.81 2.19
C GLN A 12 -8.31 -7.99 2.42
N ILE A 13 -7.53 -6.90 2.44
CA ILE A 13 -6.07 -6.95 2.59
C ILE A 13 -5.62 -7.17 4.04
N GLY A 14 -6.45 -6.79 5.02
CA GLY A 14 -6.17 -7.01 6.44
C GLY A 14 -6.30 -8.46 6.86
N LEU A 15 -7.37 -9.16 6.39
CA LEU A 15 -7.72 -10.50 6.84
C LEU A 15 -8.31 -11.41 5.75
N GLN A 16 -9.24 -10.90 4.91
CA GLN A 16 -10.20 -11.76 4.21
C GLN A 16 -9.62 -12.54 3.02
N TYR A 17 -8.66 -11.99 2.26
CA TYR A 17 -8.14 -12.63 1.03
C TYR A 17 -7.60 -14.05 1.24
N ASP A 18 -7.08 -14.37 2.42
CA ASP A 18 -6.50 -15.69 2.69
C ASP A 18 -7.04 -16.36 3.96
N LEU A 19 -8.13 -15.83 4.52
CA LEU A 19 -8.72 -16.33 5.77
C LEU A 19 -9.03 -17.84 5.72
N HIS A 20 -9.60 -18.29 4.60
CA HIS A 20 -10.03 -19.67 4.41
C HIS A 20 -9.01 -20.54 3.64
N LEU A 21 -7.87 -19.99 3.26
CA LEU A 21 -6.84 -20.75 2.60
C LEU A 21 -6.08 -21.66 3.57
N ALA A 22 -5.58 -22.78 3.05
CA ALA A 22 -4.74 -23.70 3.81
C ALA A 22 -3.51 -22.98 4.42
N GLN A 23 -2.99 -23.50 5.53
CA GLN A 23 -1.94 -22.82 6.30
C GLN A 23 -0.62 -22.67 5.55
N ASP A 24 -0.33 -23.57 4.61
CA ASP A 24 0.84 -23.58 3.72
C ASP A 24 0.64 -22.82 2.42
N SER A 25 -0.55 -22.27 2.17
CA SER A 25 -0.86 -21.45 0.99
C SER A 25 -0.15 -20.11 1.02
N PHE A 26 -0.24 -19.39 -0.11
CA PHE A 26 0.28 -18.03 -0.26
C PHE A 26 -0.26 -17.08 0.81
N THR A 27 0.52 -16.06 1.09
CA THR A 27 0.20 -15.00 2.05
C THR A 27 -0.27 -13.77 1.29
N TYR A 28 -1.53 -13.40 1.49
CA TYR A 28 -2.15 -12.26 0.81
C TYR A 28 -2.58 -11.16 1.77
N THR A 29 -2.60 -11.43 3.09
CA THR A 29 -3.08 -10.46 4.09
C THR A 29 -2.00 -10.08 5.09
N HIS A 30 -2.16 -8.90 5.67
CA HIS A 30 -1.30 -8.43 6.75
C HIS A 30 -1.37 -9.35 7.97
N SER A 31 -2.57 -9.80 8.36
CA SER A 31 -2.73 -10.71 9.51
C SER A 31 -1.92 -11.99 9.33
N ARG A 32 -1.98 -12.58 8.14
CA ARG A 32 -1.24 -13.81 7.85
C ARG A 32 0.27 -13.56 7.75
N ALA A 33 0.67 -12.45 7.12
CA ALA A 33 2.08 -12.09 6.98
C ALA A 33 2.75 -11.94 8.35
N PHE A 34 2.17 -11.12 9.21
CA PHE A 34 2.75 -10.84 10.53
C PHE A 34 2.64 -12.01 11.50
N SER A 35 1.60 -12.85 11.38
CA SER A 35 1.50 -14.07 12.21
C SER A 35 2.57 -15.13 11.91
N LYS A 36 3.09 -15.14 10.67
CA LYS A 36 4.12 -16.10 10.24
C LYS A 36 5.55 -15.58 10.35
N HIS A 37 5.74 -14.27 10.38
CA HIS A 37 7.08 -13.68 10.29
C HIS A 37 7.84 -13.81 11.61
N LYS A 38 9.07 -14.32 11.55
CA LYS A 38 9.88 -14.63 12.73
C LYS A 38 10.24 -13.42 13.62
N ASP A 39 10.32 -12.22 13.06
CA ASP A 39 10.78 -11.01 13.75
C ASP A 39 9.63 -10.13 14.28
N PHE A 40 8.38 -10.53 13.99
CA PHE A 40 7.18 -9.82 14.41
C PHE A 40 6.30 -10.70 15.30
N ASP A 41 5.50 -10.05 16.12
CA ASP A 41 4.52 -10.67 16.98
C ASP A 41 3.17 -9.97 16.76
N LEU A 42 2.26 -10.63 16.05
CA LEU A 42 0.91 -10.14 15.87
C LEU A 42 0.19 -10.24 17.22
N ILE A 43 -0.22 -9.11 17.78
CA ILE A 43 -0.73 -9.07 19.16
C ILE A 43 -2.22 -8.80 19.27
N ALA A 44 -2.78 -8.04 18.31
CA ALA A 44 -4.20 -7.67 18.30
C ALA A 44 -4.60 -7.09 16.95
N ALA A 45 -5.90 -6.91 16.74
CA ALA A 45 -6.46 -6.18 15.62
C ALA A 45 -7.59 -5.23 16.07
N VAL A 46 -7.94 -4.29 15.16
CA VAL A 46 -9.06 -3.36 15.36
C VAL A 46 -9.89 -3.34 14.07
N ASP A 47 -11.20 -3.45 14.23
CA ASP A 47 -12.18 -3.25 13.15
C ASP A 47 -13.54 -2.88 13.74
N ASN A 48 -14.33 -2.07 13.03
CA ASN A 48 -15.69 -1.72 13.44
C ASN A 48 -16.71 -2.86 13.19
N ASN A 49 -16.39 -3.79 12.26
CA ASN A 49 -17.23 -4.95 11.94
C ASN A 49 -16.99 -6.09 12.94
N LYS A 50 -18.05 -6.43 13.68
CA LYS A 50 -17.98 -7.50 14.69
C LYS A 50 -17.64 -8.86 14.10
N GLU A 51 -18.19 -9.21 12.93
CA GLU A 51 -17.95 -10.49 12.28
C GLU A 51 -16.45 -10.67 11.93
N GLN A 52 -15.83 -9.63 11.36
CA GLN A 52 -14.39 -9.65 11.03
C GLN A 52 -13.52 -9.76 12.31
N ARG A 53 -13.93 -9.13 13.41
CA ARG A 53 -13.24 -9.28 14.70
C ARG A 53 -13.34 -10.71 15.24
N ASP A 54 -14.54 -11.32 15.16
CA ASP A 54 -14.78 -12.70 15.62
C ASP A 54 -13.96 -13.69 14.78
N GLU A 55 -13.93 -13.54 13.45
CA GLU A 55 -13.12 -14.34 12.54
C GLU A 55 -11.62 -14.23 12.83
N PHE A 56 -11.12 -13.01 13.04
CA PHE A 56 -9.72 -12.79 13.40
C PHE A 56 -9.38 -13.49 14.71
N SER A 57 -10.21 -13.31 15.75
CA SER A 57 -9.98 -13.89 17.07
C SER A 57 -10.06 -15.42 17.03
N GLN A 58 -10.96 -15.98 16.25
CA GLN A 58 -11.04 -17.42 16.03
C GLN A 58 -9.80 -17.98 15.31
N LYS A 59 -9.32 -17.27 14.27
CA LYS A 59 -8.19 -17.72 13.45
C LYS A 59 -6.86 -17.67 14.18
N TYR A 60 -6.61 -16.57 14.89
CA TYR A 60 -5.29 -16.29 15.48
C TYR A 60 -5.24 -16.48 17.01
N SER A 61 -6.39 -16.70 17.67
CA SER A 61 -6.49 -16.74 19.14
C SER A 61 -5.97 -15.47 19.83
N LEU A 62 -6.20 -14.32 19.18
CA LEU A 62 -5.77 -13.00 19.61
C LEU A 62 -6.98 -12.07 19.80
N PRO A 63 -6.89 -11.05 20.67
CA PRO A 63 -7.97 -10.09 20.87
C PRO A 63 -8.18 -9.20 19.63
N ALA A 64 -9.43 -8.85 19.38
CA ALA A 64 -9.82 -7.86 18.40
C ALA A 64 -10.78 -6.84 19.03
N TYR A 65 -10.57 -5.56 18.74
CA TYR A 65 -11.23 -4.43 19.38
C TYR A 65 -12.09 -3.67 18.36
N ASP A 66 -13.12 -2.99 18.84
CA ASP A 66 -13.85 -2.00 18.05
C ASP A 66 -13.37 -0.58 18.32
N ASP A 67 -12.67 -0.35 19.42
CA ASP A 67 -12.05 0.94 19.77
C ASP A 67 -10.51 0.89 19.61
N LEU A 68 -10.01 1.67 18.65
CA LEU A 68 -8.58 1.83 18.41
C LEU A 68 -7.86 2.41 19.63
N SER A 69 -8.49 3.35 20.32
CA SER A 69 -7.86 4.01 21.49
C SER A 69 -7.66 3.04 22.65
N GLU A 70 -8.59 2.12 22.84
CA GLU A 70 -8.47 1.04 23.84
C GLU A 70 -7.31 0.10 23.46
N ALA A 71 -7.30 -0.39 22.21
CA ALA A 71 -6.27 -1.30 21.73
C ALA A 71 -4.84 -0.72 21.85
N LEU A 72 -4.67 0.55 21.49
CA LEU A 72 -3.38 1.24 21.58
C LEU A 72 -2.89 1.35 23.03
N LYS A 73 -3.78 1.70 23.98
CA LYS A 73 -3.44 1.84 25.41
C LYS A 73 -3.05 0.51 26.05
N ILE A 74 -3.76 -0.57 25.70
CA ILE A 74 -3.53 -1.90 26.26
C ILE A 74 -2.22 -2.49 25.72
N HIS A 75 -1.98 -2.40 24.42
CA HIS A 75 -0.93 -3.16 23.77
C HIS A 75 0.38 -2.40 23.55
N ASN A 76 0.33 -1.07 23.43
CA ASN A 76 1.48 -0.22 23.09
C ASN A 76 2.34 -0.85 22.00
N PRO A 77 1.85 -0.92 20.73
CA PRO A 77 2.51 -1.64 19.64
C PRO A 77 3.78 -0.94 19.17
N ASP A 78 4.76 -1.73 18.67
CA ASP A 78 5.95 -1.22 17.98
C ASP A 78 5.64 -0.87 16.52
N VAL A 79 4.69 -1.58 15.91
CA VAL A 79 4.27 -1.42 14.52
C VAL A 79 2.75 -1.33 14.47
N VAL A 80 2.23 -0.34 13.76
CA VAL A 80 0.80 -0.24 13.46
C VAL A 80 0.60 -0.36 11.96
N VAL A 81 -0.27 -1.28 11.56
CA VAL A 81 -0.67 -1.46 10.16
C VAL A 81 -2.03 -0.81 9.96
N ILE A 82 -2.15 0.15 9.04
CA ILE A 82 -3.41 0.79 8.66
C ILE A 82 -3.86 0.18 7.33
N ALA A 83 -4.86 -0.71 7.42
CA ALA A 83 -5.41 -1.49 6.30
C ALA A 83 -6.92 -1.22 6.09
N THR A 84 -7.36 -0.02 6.43
CA THR A 84 -8.73 0.47 6.28
C THR A 84 -8.96 1.07 4.90
N SER A 85 -10.12 1.68 4.66
CA SER A 85 -10.37 2.46 3.45
C SER A 85 -9.53 3.74 3.44
N THR A 86 -9.10 4.17 2.25
CA THR A 86 -8.20 5.33 2.09
C THR A 86 -8.71 6.60 2.77
N GLN A 87 -10.03 6.82 2.75
CA GLN A 87 -10.65 8.00 3.36
C GLN A 87 -10.44 8.10 4.88
N THR A 88 -10.11 7.00 5.54
CA THR A 88 -9.92 6.97 7.01
C THR A 88 -8.45 6.93 7.43
N HIS A 89 -7.51 6.85 6.48
CA HIS A 89 -6.07 6.72 6.79
C HIS A 89 -5.55 7.87 7.64
N ALA A 90 -5.86 9.12 7.27
CA ALA A 90 -5.37 10.32 7.97
C ALA A 90 -5.91 10.41 9.41
N GLU A 91 -7.21 10.14 9.60
CA GLU A 91 -7.84 10.13 10.92
C GLU A 91 -7.21 9.05 11.82
N ILE A 92 -7.10 7.82 11.32
CA ILE A 92 -6.53 6.70 12.07
C ILE A 92 -5.07 6.99 12.43
N LEU A 93 -4.27 7.47 11.48
CA LEU A 93 -2.89 7.84 11.74
C LEU A 93 -2.78 8.91 12.83
N SER A 94 -3.64 9.93 12.79
CA SER A 94 -3.68 10.98 13.82
C SER A 94 -3.97 10.41 15.20
N ILE A 95 -4.93 9.50 15.33
CA ILE A 95 -5.25 8.83 16.59
C ILE A 95 -4.06 7.99 17.08
N VAL A 96 -3.44 7.21 16.19
CA VAL A 96 -2.25 6.40 16.49
C VAL A 96 -1.13 7.27 17.07
N LEU A 97 -0.77 8.35 16.37
CA LEU A 97 0.34 9.23 16.77
C LEU A 97 0.03 10.15 17.95
N LYS A 98 -1.24 10.28 18.33
CA LYS A 98 -1.67 11.00 19.54
C LYS A 98 -1.60 10.11 20.79
N LEU A 99 -1.93 8.83 20.65
CA LEU A 99 -2.11 7.92 21.81
C LEU A 99 -0.96 6.92 22.00
N SER A 100 -0.10 6.76 20.99
CA SER A 100 1.06 5.87 21.02
C SER A 100 2.22 6.47 20.23
N THR A 101 3.39 5.85 20.37
CA THR A 101 4.59 6.19 19.59
C THR A 101 5.18 4.92 19.00
N PRO A 102 4.53 4.30 18.00
CA PRO A 102 5.09 3.15 17.33
C PRO A 102 6.40 3.55 16.64
N LYS A 103 7.28 2.58 16.43
CA LYS A 103 8.48 2.79 15.61
C LYS A 103 8.13 2.97 14.14
N ILE A 104 7.13 2.18 13.69
CA ILE A 104 6.74 2.07 12.29
C ILE A 104 5.20 2.14 12.17
N VAL A 105 4.75 2.90 11.19
CA VAL A 105 3.40 2.79 10.63
C VAL A 105 3.51 2.27 9.20
N LEU A 106 2.87 1.15 8.90
CA LEU A 106 2.66 0.64 7.55
C LEU A 106 1.24 0.96 7.12
N CYS A 107 1.08 1.85 6.14
CA CYS A 107 -0.23 2.27 5.64
C CYS A 107 -0.51 1.69 4.26
N GLU A 108 -1.74 1.28 4.01
CA GLU A 108 -2.16 0.86 2.67
C GLU A 108 -2.15 2.02 1.68
N LYS A 109 -2.01 1.65 0.42
CA LYS A 109 -2.05 2.58 -0.71
C LYS A 109 -3.51 2.82 -1.20
N PRO A 110 -3.79 3.96 -1.80
CA PRO A 110 -2.98 5.17 -1.74
C PRO A 110 -2.99 5.77 -0.34
N LEU A 111 -1.96 6.51 0.03
CA LEU A 111 -1.87 7.12 1.36
C LEU A 111 -3.06 8.06 1.62
N SER A 112 -3.42 8.85 0.60
CA SER A 112 -4.64 9.67 0.52
C SER A 112 -4.98 9.91 -0.96
N TYR A 113 -6.23 10.27 -1.25
CA TYR A 113 -6.64 10.80 -2.56
C TYR A 113 -6.28 12.29 -2.73
N HIS A 114 -5.86 12.96 -1.66
CA HIS A 114 -5.53 14.39 -1.65
C HIS A 114 -4.06 14.59 -1.30
N LEU A 115 -3.31 15.24 -2.20
CA LEU A 115 -1.87 15.47 -2.01
C LEU A 115 -1.55 16.21 -0.71
N HIS A 116 -2.34 17.23 -0.36
CA HIS A 116 -2.13 18.01 0.86
C HIS A 116 -2.27 17.13 2.11
N GLU A 117 -3.31 16.32 2.19
CA GLU A 117 -3.52 15.38 3.29
C GLU A 117 -2.39 14.34 3.39
N ALA A 118 -1.96 13.78 2.24
CA ALA A 118 -0.82 12.86 2.22
C ALA A 118 0.47 13.52 2.75
N GLN A 119 0.71 14.79 2.38
CA GLN A 119 1.86 15.54 2.88
C GLN A 119 1.78 15.79 4.39
N GLU A 120 0.59 16.15 4.89
CA GLU A 120 0.37 16.34 6.34
C GLU A 120 0.61 15.03 7.11
N MET A 121 0.18 13.88 6.58
CA MET A 121 0.43 12.58 7.18
C MET A 121 1.94 12.26 7.27
N VAL A 122 2.70 12.53 6.21
CA VAL A 122 4.15 12.35 6.17
C VAL A 122 4.84 13.26 7.19
N ASP A 123 4.46 14.54 7.21
CA ASP A 123 5.06 15.54 8.12
C ASP A 123 4.74 15.21 9.59
N LEU A 124 3.53 14.73 9.87
CA LEU A 124 3.12 14.30 11.21
C LEU A 124 3.99 13.13 11.72
N CYS A 125 4.20 12.12 10.89
CA CYS A 125 5.08 11.00 11.23
C CYS A 125 6.52 11.46 11.46
N LYS A 126 7.06 12.27 10.55
CA LYS A 126 8.41 12.83 10.65
C LYS A 126 8.60 13.64 11.94
N ASN A 127 7.63 14.48 12.29
CA ASN A 127 7.68 15.30 13.52
C ASN A 127 7.62 14.46 14.79
N LYS A 128 7.03 13.27 14.72
CA LYS A 128 6.95 12.30 15.83
C LYS A 128 8.11 11.31 15.87
N GLY A 129 9.01 11.32 14.88
CA GLY A 129 10.10 10.35 14.76
C GLY A 129 9.61 8.93 14.48
N VAL A 130 8.50 8.79 13.76
CA VAL A 130 7.88 7.52 13.38
C VAL A 130 8.12 7.27 11.89
N ASP A 131 8.63 6.10 11.54
CA ASP A 131 8.84 5.72 10.15
C ASP A 131 7.50 5.35 9.49
N LEU A 132 7.11 6.07 8.44
CA LEU A 132 5.92 5.80 7.64
C LEU A 132 6.29 5.07 6.35
N TYR A 133 5.71 3.89 6.16
CA TYR A 133 5.80 3.12 4.93
C TYR A 133 4.43 3.01 4.27
N VAL A 134 4.37 3.26 2.96
CA VAL A 134 3.16 3.01 2.14
C VAL A 134 3.32 1.69 1.42
N ASN A 135 2.31 0.81 1.52
CA ASN A 135 2.39 -0.57 1.04
C ASN A 135 2.29 -0.68 -0.49
N TYR A 136 3.32 -0.22 -1.20
CA TYR A 136 3.51 -0.50 -2.62
C TYR A 136 4.24 -1.84 -2.79
N MET A 137 3.52 -2.93 -2.58
CA MET A 137 4.04 -4.29 -2.46
C MET A 137 4.87 -4.78 -3.65
N TYR A 138 4.65 -4.26 -4.85
CA TYR A 138 5.37 -4.71 -6.06
C TYR A 138 6.88 -4.48 -6.00
N ARG A 139 7.36 -3.50 -5.22
CA ARG A 139 8.81 -3.32 -5.02
C ARG A 139 9.48 -4.49 -4.29
N SER A 140 8.71 -5.29 -3.57
CA SER A 140 9.21 -6.44 -2.80
C SER A 140 9.03 -7.76 -3.55
N ASP A 141 8.44 -7.75 -4.75
CA ASP A 141 8.32 -8.92 -5.61
C ASP A 141 9.69 -9.34 -6.15
N ILE A 142 9.98 -10.65 -6.13
CA ILE A 142 11.28 -11.19 -6.55
C ILE A 142 11.58 -10.82 -8.00
N GLY A 143 10.60 -10.96 -8.91
CA GLY A 143 10.77 -10.58 -10.30
C GLY A 143 11.04 -9.09 -10.47
N ALA A 144 10.35 -8.23 -9.71
CA ALA A 144 10.60 -6.78 -9.72
C ALA A 144 12.02 -6.43 -9.25
N ILE A 145 12.52 -7.13 -8.24
CA ILE A 145 13.89 -6.97 -7.73
C ILE A 145 14.91 -7.45 -8.78
N GLU A 146 14.65 -8.57 -9.45
CA GLU A 146 15.52 -9.07 -10.53
C GLU A 146 15.61 -8.09 -11.70
N VAL A 147 14.48 -7.53 -12.15
CA VAL A 147 14.46 -6.49 -13.18
C VAL A 147 15.26 -5.27 -12.74
N LYS A 148 15.11 -4.82 -11.49
CA LYS A 148 15.89 -3.69 -10.94
C LYS A 148 17.39 -3.97 -10.99
N ASN A 149 17.81 -5.14 -10.52
CA ASN A 149 19.22 -5.55 -10.52
C ASN A 149 19.79 -5.65 -11.93
N TRP A 150 19.00 -6.14 -12.88
CA TRP A 150 19.40 -6.21 -14.27
C TRP A 150 19.60 -4.81 -14.88
N LEU A 151 18.64 -3.90 -14.66
CA LEU A 151 18.72 -2.51 -15.12
C LEU A 151 19.91 -1.75 -14.52
N ASP A 152 20.23 -2.00 -13.25
CA ASP A 152 21.38 -1.35 -12.58
C ASP A 152 22.73 -1.92 -13.03
N SER A 153 22.76 -3.20 -13.41
CA SER A 153 23.99 -3.88 -13.84
C SER A 153 24.33 -3.62 -15.31
N ASN A 154 23.34 -3.25 -16.11
CA ASN A 154 23.53 -2.97 -17.54
C ASN A 154 23.48 -1.46 -17.75
N ASN A 155 24.60 -0.90 -18.17
CA ASN A 155 24.67 0.52 -18.54
C ASN A 155 23.93 0.71 -19.86
N LEU A 156 22.63 1.07 -19.77
CA LEU A 156 21.80 1.34 -20.94
C LEU A 156 22.13 2.74 -21.45
N ASP A 157 23.06 2.86 -22.37
CA ASP A 157 23.45 4.13 -23.01
C ASP A 157 22.25 4.78 -23.74
N VAL A 158 21.28 3.98 -24.12
CA VAL A 158 20.00 4.41 -24.70
C VAL A 158 18.93 4.21 -23.63
N GLY A 159 18.33 5.29 -23.14
CA GLY A 159 17.31 5.22 -22.10
C GLY A 159 16.18 4.24 -22.42
N VAL A 160 15.58 3.67 -21.39
CA VAL A 160 14.45 2.71 -21.49
C VAL A 160 13.21 3.41 -22.06
N LYS A 161 12.52 2.76 -22.98
CA LYS A 161 11.20 3.18 -23.46
C LYS A 161 10.20 2.06 -23.23
N GLY A 162 8.97 2.44 -22.87
CA GLY A 162 7.95 1.43 -22.65
C GLY A 162 6.53 1.97 -22.59
N VAL A 163 5.62 1.06 -22.40
CA VAL A 163 4.19 1.31 -22.24
C VAL A 163 3.71 0.63 -20.97
N CYS A 164 2.91 1.33 -20.21
CA CYS A 164 2.20 0.79 -19.05
C CYS A 164 0.70 0.84 -19.29
N TRP A 165 0.07 -0.31 -19.44
CA TRP A 165 -1.38 -0.43 -19.46
C TRP A 165 -1.92 -0.54 -18.04
N TYR A 166 -2.94 0.26 -17.72
CA TYR A 166 -3.60 0.20 -16.42
C TYR A 166 -5.11 0.41 -16.55
N SER A 167 -5.84 0.06 -15.52
CA SER A 167 -7.28 0.26 -15.43
C SER A 167 -7.68 0.55 -13.98
N LYS A 168 -8.91 0.99 -13.78
CA LYS A 168 -9.54 1.20 -12.47
C LYS A 168 -8.88 2.29 -11.63
N GLY A 169 -8.64 3.45 -12.27
CA GLY A 169 -8.13 4.68 -11.65
C GLY A 169 -6.61 4.78 -11.63
N PHE A 170 -6.09 6.00 -11.84
CA PHE A 170 -4.64 6.23 -11.81
C PHE A 170 -4.09 6.23 -10.39
N ILE A 171 -4.79 6.87 -9.45
CA ILE A 171 -4.37 6.92 -8.05
C ILE A 171 -4.53 5.54 -7.40
N HIS A 172 -5.65 4.85 -7.69
CA HIS A 172 -5.94 3.56 -7.07
C HIS A 172 -5.04 2.44 -7.60
N ASN A 173 -4.93 2.28 -8.92
CA ASN A 173 -4.17 1.20 -9.54
C ASN A 173 -2.94 1.65 -10.34
N GLY A 174 -3.05 2.71 -11.13
CA GLY A 174 -1.91 3.26 -11.89
C GLY A 174 -0.72 3.60 -11.01
N SER A 175 -0.98 4.04 -9.76
CA SER A 175 0.05 4.36 -8.78
C SER A 175 0.97 3.19 -8.42
N HIS A 176 0.48 1.95 -8.48
CA HIS A 176 1.32 0.76 -8.30
C HIS A 176 2.42 0.68 -9.35
N PHE A 177 2.04 0.89 -10.61
CA PHE A 177 2.98 0.84 -11.74
C PHE A 177 3.87 2.08 -11.77
N PHE A 178 3.33 3.24 -11.45
CA PHE A 178 4.13 4.45 -11.31
C PHE A 178 5.23 4.25 -10.26
N ASN A 179 4.87 3.75 -9.09
CA ASN A 179 5.82 3.47 -8.00
C ASN A 179 6.84 2.40 -8.38
N LEU A 180 6.44 1.35 -9.11
CA LEU A 180 7.34 0.30 -9.61
C LEU A 180 8.31 0.86 -10.66
N LEU A 181 7.81 1.65 -11.60
CA LEU A 181 8.63 2.26 -12.64
C LEU A 181 9.60 3.30 -12.07
N GLU A 182 9.19 4.07 -11.06
CA GLU A 182 10.08 4.95 -10.34
C GLU A 182 11.19 4.17 -9.60
N TYR A 183 10.86 3.01 -9.03
CA TYR A 183 11.84 2.09 -8.44
C TYR A 183 12.86 1.58 -9.48
N TRP A 184 12.41 1.25 -10.70
CA TRP A 184 13.28 0.74 -11.75
C TRP A 184 14.08 1.83 -12.47
N LEU A 185 13.45 2.95 -12.79
CA LEU A 185 13.98 3.97 -13.71
C LEU A 185 14.44 5.25 -13.02
N GLY A 186 14.34 5.32 -11.69
CA GLY A 186 14.65 6.54 -10.93
C GLY A 186 13.50 7.53 -10.88
N SER A 187 13.71 8.68 -10.24
CA SER A 187 12.65 9.65 -9.98
C SER A 187 12.02 10.22 -11.25
N MET A 188 10.73 10.54 -11.19
CA MET A 188 10.04 11.26 -12.25
C MET A 188 10.66 12.65 -12.42
N ARG A 189 10.98 13.02 -13.66
CA ARG A 189 11.52 14.34 -14.03
C ARG A 189 10.45 15.23 -14.65
N LYS A 190 9.58 14.64 -15.47
CA LYS A 190 8.60 15.39 -16.26
C LYS A 190 7.45 14.48 -16.64
N PHE A 191 6.28 15.06 -16.81
CA PHE A 191 5.14 14.37 -17.42
C PHE A 191 4.50 15.26 -18.50
N ASN A 192 3.85 14.60 -19.44
CA ASN A 192 3.08 15.23 -20.51
C ASN A 192 1.71 14.53 -20.61
N LEU A 193 0.65 15.26 -20.30
CA LEU A 193 -0.70 14.73 -20.39
C LEU A 193 -1.09 14.60 -21.87
N ILE A 194 -1.47 13.39 -22.28
CA ILE A 194 -1.91 13.10 -23.65
C ILE A 194 -3.43 13.26 -23.74
N ASN A 195 -4.16 12.67 -22.77
CA ASN A 195 -5.60 12.72 -22.73
C ASN A 195 -6.10 12.60 -21.28
N ILE A 196 -7.28 13.16 -20.98
CA ILE A 196 -7.98 12.95 -19.70
C ILE A 196 -9.31 12.28 -20.01
N ASN A 197 -9.44 11.09 -19.50
CA ASN A 197 -10.69 10.35 -19.57
C ASN A 197 -11.54 10.61 -18.33
N LYS A 198 -12.79 10.16 -18.34
CA LYS A 198 -13.73 10.41 -17.24
C LYS A 198 -13.17 9.92 -15.92
N ALA A 199 -13.43 10.69 -14.86
CA ALA A 199 -13.22 10.20 -13.51
C ALA A 199 -14.03 8.94 -13.27
N ARG A 200 -13.40 7.95 -12.68
CA ARG A 200 -14.08 6.77 -12.17
C ARG A 200 -14.56 7.09 -10.76
N ASN A 201 -15.85 6.94 -10.52
CA ASN A 201 -16.48 7.10 -9.20
C ASN A 201 -16.46 8.53 -8.60
N SER A 202 -17.08 8.65 -7.42
CA SER A 202 -17.14 9.84 -6.59
C SER A 202 -15.79 10.39 -6.12
N ASP A 203 -14.73 9.59 -6.24
CA ASP A 203 -13.40 9.89 -5.65
C ASP A 203 -12.49 10.72 -6.58
N ASN A 204 -13.00 11.18 -7.73
CA ASN A 204 -12.24 11.94 -8.73
C ASN A 204 -10.93 11.26 -9.19
N ASP A 205 -10.88 9.93 -9.11
CA ASP A 205 -9.74 9.15 -9.62
C ASP A 205 -9.84 8.99 -11.13
N TYR A 206 -9.18 9.89 -11.85
CA TYR A 206 -9.15 9.91 -13.31
C TYR A 206 -8.29 8.79 -13.88
N GLU A 207 -8.53 8.47 -15.15
CA GLU A 207 -7.73 7.53 -15.94
C GLU A 207 -7.05 8.25 -17.13
N PRO A 208 -6.03 9.09 -16.87
CA PRO A 208 -5.35 9.80 -17.94
C PRO A 208 -4.47 8.88 -18.78
N ASP A 209 -4.32 9.23 -20.06
CA ASP A 209 -3.18 8.78 -20.84
C ASP A 209 -2.05 9.81 -20.64
N VAL A 210 -0.89 9.37 -20.17
CA VAL A 210 0.19 10.27 -19.80
C VAL A 210 1.57 9.71 -20.16
N GLU A 211 2.40 10.52 -20.78
CA GLU A 211 3.82 10.24 -20.97
C GLU A 211 4.60 10.72 -19.74
N ILE A 212 5.39 9.86 -19.14
CA ILE A 212 6.21 10.17 -17.96
C ILE A 212 7.67 9.91 -18.28
N GLU A 213 8.50 10.92 -18.07
CA GLU A 213 9.95 10.86 -18.17
C GLU A 213 10.55 10.63 -16.78
N PHE A 214 11.24 9.52 -16.63
CA PHE A 214 12.04 9.16 -15.46
C PHE A 214 13.52 9.42 -15.73
N GLU A 215 14.37 9.26 -14.72
CA GLU A 215 15.83 9.47 -14.88
C GLU A 215 16.46 8.58 -15.95
N LYS A 216 16.03 7.31 -16.03
CA LYS A 216 16.60 6.30 -16.94
C LYS A 216 15.70 5.96 -18.13
N GLY A 217 14.56 6.64 -18.31
CA GLY A 217 13.65 6.27 -19.40
C GLY A 217 12.37 7.06 -19.48
N LYS A 218 11.55 6.68 -20.46
CA LYS A 218 10.28 7.33 -20.78
C LYS A 218 9.20 6.28 -21.00
N ILE A 219 8.11 6.39 -20.28
CA ILE A 219 7.00 5.45 -20.27
C ILE A 219 5.70 6.17 -20.61
N VAL A 220 4.90 5.57 -21.50
CA VAL A 220 3.53 6.03 -21.77
C VAL A 220 2.57 5.17 -20.95
N PHE A 221 1.85 5.79 -20.05
CA PHE A 221 0.73 5.17 -19.36
C PHE A 221 -0.52 5.32 -20.23
N ILE A 222 -1.21 4.22 -20.47
CA ILE A 222 -2.44 4.16 -21.26
C ILE A 222 -3.52 3.50 -20.43
N SER A 223 -4.66 4.18 -20.29
CA SER A 223 -5.80 3.62 -19.59
C SER A 223 -6.56 2.65 -20.51
N ALA A 224 -6.86 1.47 -20.01
CA ALA A 224 -7.62 0.47 -20.75
C ALA A 224 -9.14 0.62 -20.59
N TRP A 225 -9.62 1.48 -19.70
CA TRP A 225 -11.03 1.76 -19.39
C TRP A 225 -11.88 0.55 -19.08
N GLU A 226 -11.26 -0.53 -18.64
CA GLU A 226 -11.95 -1.78 -18.41
C GLU A 226 -12.66 -1.79 -17.06
N GLU A 227 -13.97 -1.92 -17.09
CA GLU A 227 -14.79 -2.13 -15.89
C GLU A 227 -15.03 -3.61 -15.61
N ALA A 228 -15.14 -4.43 -16.67
CA ALA A 228 -15.43 -5.85 -16.56
C ALA A 228 -14.20 -6.69 -16.17
N PHE A 229 -13.01 -6.32 -16.61
CA PHE A 229 -11.76 -6.97 -16.23
C PHE A 229 -10.65 -5.93 -16.00
N SER A 230 -9.57 -6.37 -15.37
CA SER A 230 -8.40 -5.50 -15.11
C SER A 230 -7.33 -5.75 -16.16
N HIS A 231 -6.77 -4.70 -16.73
CA HIS A 231 -5.64 -4.79 -17.64
C HIS A 231 -4.42 -4.11 -16.98
N TYR A 232 -3.39 -4.91 -16.72
CA TYR A 232 -2.18 -4.48 -16.03
C TYR A 232 -0.97 -5.09 -16.72
N THR A 233 -0.27 -4.29 -17.53
CA THR A 233 0.93 -4.75 -18.26
C THR A 233 1.95 -3.63 -18.29
N VAL A 234 3.20 -3.97 -18.06
CA VAL A 234 4.35 -3.09 -18.27
C VAL A 234 5.25 -3.74 -19.31
N GLU A 235 5.49 -3.03 -20.41
CA GLU A 235 6.37 -3.42 -21.50
C GLU A 235 7.53 -2.41 -21.58
N LEU A 236 8.77 -2.88 -21.44
CA LEU A 236 9.99 -2.07 -21.43
C LEU A 236 10.91 -2.46 -22.59
#